data_5a66e34a01e4f1a4dc6beb76b95d91f7
#
_entry.id   5a66e34a01e4f1a4dc6beb76b95d91f7
#
_cell.length_a   1.000
_cell.length_b   1.000
_cell.length_c   1.000
_cell.angle_alpha   90.00
_cell.angle_beta   90.00
_cell.angle_gamma   90.00
#
_symmetry.space_group_name_H-M   'P 1'
#
loop_
_entity.id
_entity.type
_entity.pdbx_description
1 polymer ?
#
loop_
_entity_poly.entity_id
_entity_poly.type
_entity_poly.pdbx_seq_one_letter_code
_entity_poly.pdbx_strand_id
1 'polypeptide(L)'
;MSCIKGAIDNFFFVKWIKTEVADADQIVVDVRALNTEHDGRVRYIAIIGPEVEPPSDEVRSSMKSNVDELLQYCESVHIVIEGKGFRRAMARSIGTGIFLLSKNRGRTFAHDSVEQALTRAGADASEAGLVLARARERGFVTATT
;
A
#
# COMPACT_ATOMS: atom_id res chain seq x y z
N MET A 1 4.48 -9.45 -14.92
CA MET A 1 3.62 -8.63 -14.05
C MET A 1 4.26 -8.52 -12.66
N SER A 2 4.54 -7.33 -12.21
CA SER A 2 5.23 -7.14 -10.92
C SER A 2 4.27 -6.78 -9.78
N CYS A 3 3.02 -6.40 -10.08
CA CYS A 3 2.01 -6.15 -9.06
C CYS A 3 0.61 -6.37 -9.61
N ILE A 4 -0.32 -6.58 -8.69
CA ILE A 4 -1.76 -6.60 -8.97
C ILE A 4 -2.30 -5.32 -8.34
N LYS A 5 -3.07 -4.53 -9.09
CA LYS A 5 -3.57 -3.25 -8.59
C LYS A 5 -4.99 -2.96 -9.03
N GLY A 6 -5.67 -2.11 -8.31
CA GLY A 6 -7.02 -1.67 -8.66
C GLY A 6 -7.71 -0.92 -7.54
N ALA A 7 -8.82 -0.28 -7.88
CA ALA A 7 -9.62 0.50 -6.94
C ALA A 7 -10.80 -0.30 -6.41
N ILE A 8 -11.09 -0.11 -5.14
CA ILE A 8 -12.33 -0.55 -4.49
C ILE A 8 -12.87 0.70 -3.78
N ASP A 9 -13.92 1.29 -4.33
CA ASP A 9 -14.42 2.60 -3.90
C ASP A 9 -13.28 3.62 -3.95
N ASN A 10 -13.00 4.33 -2.87
CA ASN A 10 -11.88 5.29 -2.81
C ASN A 10 -10.60 4.69 -2.23
N PHE A 11 -10.54 3.37 -2.09
CA PHE A 11 -9.31 2.66 -1.76
C PHE A 11 -8.59 2.24 -3.02
N PHE A 12 -7.29 2.47 -3.09
CA PHE A 12 -6.46 1.95 -4.16
C PHE A 12 -5.53 0.88 -3.59
N PHE A 13 -5.70 -0.35 -4.05
CA PHE A 13 -4.94 -1.50 -3.59
C PHE A 13 -3.83 -1.85 -4.56
N VAL A 14 -2.66 -2.14 -4.03
CA VAL A 14 -1.54 -2.71 -4.79
C VAL A 14 -1.00 -3.90 -4.02
N LYS A 15 -1.00 -5.07 -4.64
CA LYS A 15 -0.28 -6.22 -4.08
C LYS A 15 1.00 -6.41 -4.88
N TRP A 16 2.13 -6.22 -4.24
CA TRP A 16 3.43 -6.38 -4.87
C TRP A 16 3.82 -7.85 -4.97
N ILE A 17 4.28 -8.25 -6.15
CA ILE A 17 4.89 -9.56 -6.41
C ILE A 17 6.40 -9.36 -6.50
N LYS A 18 6.81 -8.31 -7.20
CA LYS A 18 8.19 -7.89 -7.31
C LYS A 18 8.23 -6.37 -7.37
N THR A 19 9.10 -5.74 -6.62
CA THR A 19 9.18 -4.27 -6.61
C THR A 19 9.94 -3.78 -7.86
N GLU A 20 9.26 -2.98 -8.69
CA GLU A 20 9.85 -2.40 -9.89
C GLU A 20 9.47 -0.90 -10.00
N VAL A 21 10.44 -0.09 -10.41
CA VAL A 21 10.26 1.37 -10.51
C VAL A 21 9.17 1.74 -11.51
N ALA A 22 9.14 1.09 -12.68
CA ALA A 22 8.17 1.41 -13.73
C ALA A 22 6.72 1.24 -13.25
N ASP A 23 6.46 0.19 -12.45
CA ASP A 23 5.12 -0.04 -11.92
C ASP A 23 4.76 0.98 -10.84
N ALA A 24 5.73 1.37 -10.03
CA ALA A 24 5.51 2.40 -9.02
C ALA A 24 5.12 3.73 -9.67
N ASP A 25 5.75 4.09 -10.78
CA ASP A 25 5.42 5.31 -11.52
C ASP A 25 4.00 5.23 -12.12
N GLN A 26 3.62 4.08 -12.66
CA GLN A 26 2.27 3.88 -13.20
C GLN A 26 1.20 3.96 -12.11
N ILE A 27 1.50 3.46 -10.92
CA ILE A 27 0.59 3.54 -9.77
C ILE A 27 0.27 5.00 -9.44
N VAL A 28 1.25 5.89 -9.47
CA VAL A 28 1.02 7.32 -9.21
C VAL A 28 0.02 7.90 -10.22
N VAL A 29 0.15 7.53 -11.49
CA VAL A 29 -0.78 7.96 -12.55
C VAL A 29 -2.20 7.46 -12.25
N ASP A 30 -2.34 6.19 -11.89
CA ASP A 30 -3.63 5.58 -11.60
C ASP A 30 -4.30 6.21 -10.37
N VAL A 31 -3.51 6.48 -9.32
CA VAL A 31 -3.99 7.11 -8.10
C VAL A 31 -4.45 8.54 -8.36
N ARG A 32 -3.71 9.28 -9.18
CA ARG A 32 -4.10 10.64 -9.55
C ARG A 32 -5.46 10.65 -10.26
N ALA A 33 -5.70 9.69 -11.15
CA ALA A 33 -6.98 9.56 -11.83
C ALA A 33 -8.12 9.27 -10.85
N LEU A 34 -7.88 8.37 -9.89
CA LEU A 34 -8.86 8.03 -8.85
C LEU A 34 -9.14 9.24 -7.94
N ASN A 35 -8.12 10.02 -7.64
CA ASN A 35 -8.25 11.25 -6.84
C ASN A 35 -9.24 12.24 -7.48
N THR A 36 -9.22 12.35 -8.79
CA THR A 36 -10.14 13.21 -9.52
C THR A 36 -11.59 12.77 -9.31
N GLU A 37 -11.86 11.47 -9.25
CA GLU A 37 -13.20 10.93 -9.03
C GLU A 37 -13.69 11.11 -7.59
N HIS A 38 -12.79 11.18 -6.61
CA HIS A 38 -13.12 11.15 -5.18
C HIS A 38 -12.71 12.41 -4.41
N ASP A 39 -12.39 13.49 -5.11
CA ASP A 39 -12.07 14.79 -4.49
C ASP A 39 -10.97 14.73 -3.43
N GLY A 40 -9.89 14.01 -3.72
CA GLY A 40 -8.74 13.95 -2.83
C GLY A 40 -8.87 13.01 -1.65
N ARG A 41 -9.88 12.14 -1.65
CA ARG A 41 -10.13 11.21 -0.54
C ARG A 41 -9.61 9.79 -0.81
N VAL A 42 -8.64 9.66 -1.70
CA VAL A 42 -8.06 8.35 -2.00
C VAL A 42 -7.26 7.84 -0.79
N ARG A 43 -7.47 6.58 -0.44
CA ARG A 43 -6.75 5.89 0.61
C ARG A 43 -5.97 4.76 -0.05
N TYR A 44 -4.65 4.81 0.05
CA TYR A 44 -3.76 3.90 -0.66
C TYR A 44 -3.29 2.78 0.27
N ILE A 45 -3.40 1.53 -0.17
CA ILE A 45 -2.97 0.37 0.59
C ILE A 45 -2.08 -0.51 -0.28
N ALA A 46 -0.81 -0.57 0.06
CA ALA A 46 0.15 -1.46 -0.58
C ALA A 46 0.36 -2.70 0.30
N ILE A 47 0.31 -3.88 -0.32
CA ILE A 47 0.47 -5.15 0.37
C ILE A 47 1.74 -5.83 -0.12
N ILE A 48 2.61 -6.18 0.80
CA ILE A 48 3.86 -6.88 0.53
C ILE A 48 3.77 -8.27 1.15
N GLY A 49 3.76 -9.30 0.31
CA GLY A 49 3.70 -10.68 0.76
C GLY A 49 5.05 -11.17 1.29
N PRO A 50 5.06 -12.30 2.01
CA PRO A 50 6.29 -12.81 2.64
C PRO A 50 7.35 -13.26 1.65
N GLU A 51 6.99 -13.57 0.40
CA GLU A 51 7.90 -14.00 -0.64
C GLU A 51 8.52 -12.85 -1.45
N VAL A 52 8.09 -11.61 -1.22
CA VAL A 52 8.65 -10.46 -1.95
C VAL A 52 10.06 -10.16 -1.44
N GLU A 53 11.00 -10.05 -2.37
CA GLU A 53 12.39 -9.73 -2.03
C GLU A 53 12.50 -8.28 -1.52
N PRO A 54 13.38 -8.02 -0.54
CA PRO A 54 13.65 -6.64 -0.12
C PRO A 54 14.13 -5.80 -1.31
N PRO A 55 13.66 -4.56 -1.44
CA PRO A 55 14.08 -3.71 -2.56
C PRO A 55 15.55 -3.29 -2.44
N SER A 56 16.20 -3.10 -3.58
CA SER A 56 17.55 -2.53 -3.65
C SER A 56 17.54 -1.06 -3.17
N ASP A 57 18.72 -0.50 -2.93
CA ASP A 57 18.83 0.90 -2.52
C ASP A 57 18.23 1.85 -3.57
N GLU A 58 18.44 1.56 -4.86
CA GLU A 58 17.86 2.34 -5.95
C GLU A 58 16.35 2.31 -5.93
N VAL A 59 15.75 1.11 -5.78
CA VAL A 59 14.31 0.96 -5.71
C VAL A 59 13.75 1.64 -4.47
N ARG A 60 14.41 1.52 -3.31
CA ARG A 60 13.98 2.21 -2.09
C ARG A 60 13.93 3.72 -2.25
N SER A 61 14.94 4.29 -2.91
CA SER A 61 14.98 5.72 -3.17
C SER A 61 13.81 6.17 -4.05
N SER A 62 13.50 5.39 -5.10
CA SER A 62 12.35 5.64 -5.96
C SER A 62 11.03 5.51 -5.21
N MET A 63 10.91 4.49 -4.36
CA MET A 63 9.69 4.29 -3.56
C MET A 63 9.45 5.45 -2.60
N LYS A 64 10.50 5.99 -2.01
CA LYS A 64 10.40 7.18 -1.15
C LYS A 64 9.83 8.36 -1.93
N SER A 65 10.37 8.63 -3.13
CA SER A 65 9.88 9.70 -3.99
C SER A 65 8.43 9.47 -4.39
N ASN A 66 8.06 8.23 -4.68
CA ASN A 66 6.70 7.88 -5.05
C ASN A 66 5.72 8.03 -3.89
N VAL A 67 6.14 7.74 -2.67
CA VAL A 67 5.30 7.99 -1.48
C VAL A 67 5.00 9.48 -1.35
N ASP A 68 6.00 10.34 -1.52
CA ASP A 68 5.79 11.79 -1.47
C ASP A 68 4.82 12.26 -2.56
N GLU A 69 4.91 11.70 -3.77
CA GLU A 69 3.96 12.01 -4.84
C GLU A 69 2.56 11.49 -4.54
N LEU A 70 2.45 10.25 -4.04
CA LEU A 70 1.16 9.66 -3.68
C LEU A 70 0.43 10.51 -2.64
N LEU A 71 1.17 11.09 -1.70
CA LEU A 71 0.58 11.92 -0.65
C LEU A 71 0.01 13.24 -1.16
N GLN A 72 0.31 13.62 -2.40
CA GLN A 72 -0.36 14.76 -3.04
C GLN A 72 -1.79 14.40 -3.46
N TYR A 73 -2.06 13.12 -3.67
CA TYR A 73 -3.34 12.63 -4.20
C TYR A 73 -4.09 11.73 -3.23
N CYS A 74 -3.48 11.36 -2.12
CA CYS A 74 -4.07 10.44 -1.14
C CYS A 74 -4.26 11.12 0.21
N GLU A 75 -5.37 10.79 0.86
CA GLU A 75 -5.61 11.18 2.25
C GLU A 75 -4.62 10.49 3.18
N SER A 76 -4.32 9.22 2.90
CA SER A 76 -3.35 8.44 3.68
C SER A 76 -2.72 7.35 2.80
N VAL A 77 -1.52 6.92 3.20
CA VAL A 77 -0.77 5.85 2.54
C VAL A 77 -0.46 4.77 3.57
N HIS A 78 -0.87 3.55 3.29
CA HIS A 78 -0.69 2.42 4.19
C HIS A 78 0.13 1.34 3.51
N ILE A 79 1.04 0.72 4.27
CA ILE A 79 1.77 -0.45 3.82
C ILE A 79 1.44 -1.61 4.75
N VAL A 80 1.06 -2.74 4.18
CA VAL A 80 0.77 -3.97 4.92
C VAL A 80 1.87 -4.97 4.59
N ILE A 81 2.57 -5.44 5.59
CA ILE A 81 3.64 -6.43 5.42
C ILE A 81 3.15 -7.75 6.01
N GLU A 82 2.87 -8.70 5.12
CA GLU A 82 2.39 -10.02 5.49
C GLU A 82 3.54 -10.96 5.81
N GLY A 83 3.27 -11.99 6.60
CA GLY A 83 4.24 -13.01 6.93
C GLY A 83 4.78 -12.90 8.35
N LYS A 84 5.67 -13.83 8.70
CA LYS A 84 6.25 -13.94 10.06
C LYS A 84 7.75 -14.19 9.99
N GLY A 85 8.46 -13.94 11.09
CA GLY A 85 9.86 -14.26 11.25
C GLY A 85 10.81 -13.16 10.80
N PHE A 86 12.08 -13.57 10.59
CA PHE A 86 13.18 -12.65 10.29
C PHE A 86 12.95 -11.85 9.01
N ARG A 87 12.46 -12.51 7.96
CA ARG A 87 12.23 -11.85 6.68
C ARG A 87 11.17 -10.75 6.80
N ARG A 88 10.11 -11.02 7.56
CA ARG A 88 9.08 -10.04 7.84
C ARG A 88 9.65 -8.85 8.62
N ALA A 89 10.43 -9.09 9.66
CA ALA A 89 11.05 -8.03 10.44
C ALA A 89 11.95 -7.15 9.58
N MET A 90 12.70 -7.76 8.66
CA MET A 90 13.57 -7.03 7.73
C MET A 90 12.77 -6.19 6.76
N ALA A 91 11.72 -6.75 6.15
CA ALA A 91 10.85 -6.03 5.24
C ALA A 91 10.15 -4.86 5.94
N ARG A 92 9.69 -5.06 7.16
CA ARG A 92 9.07 -4.03 7.97
C ARG A 92 10.04 -2.90 8.30
N SER A 93 11.28 -3.24 8.63
CA SER A 93 12.32 -2.23 8.90
C SER A 93 12.59 -1.37 7.66
N ILE A 94 12.66 -1.98 6.48
CA ILE A 94 12.86 -1.27 5.21
C ILE A 94 11.67 -0.35 4.93
N GLY A 95 10.44 -0.85 5.08
CA GLY A 95 9.23 -0.07 4.87
C GLY A 95 9.14 1.12 5.82
N THR A 96 9.45 0.90 7.09
CA THR A 96 9.49 1.97 8.09
C THR A 96 10.54 3.02 7.73
N GLY A 97 11.72 2.58 7.26
CA GLY A 97 12.77 3.49 6.80
C GLY A 97 12.31 4.38 5.65
N ILE A 98 11.58 3.81 4.67
CA ILE A 98 11.00 4.59 3.56
C ILE A 98 10.06 5.66 4.10
N PHE A 99 9.18 5.31 5.04
CA PHE A 99 8.20 6.23 5.61
C PHE A 99 8.86 7.32 6.46
N LEU A 100 9.88 6.96 7.24
CA LEU A 100 10.60 7.92 8.08
C LEU A 100 11.32 8.98 7.25
N LEU A 101 11.72 8.63 6.03
CA LEU A 101 12.38 9.57 5.11
C LEU A 101 11.37 10.42 4.33
N SER A 102 10.08 10.09 4.38
CA SER A 102 9.04 10.87 3.73
C SER A 102 8.77 12.18 4.48
N LYS A 103 8.48 13.22 3.73
CA LYS A 103 8.16 14.55 4.29
C LYS A 103 6.82 14.56 5.03
N ASN A 104 5.92 13.62 4.72
CA ASN A 104 4.55 13.58 5.24
C ASN A 104 4.30 12.33 6.10
N ARG A 105 5.25 11.99 6.94
CA ARG A 105 5.20 10.74 7.74
C ARG A 105 4.01 10.62 8.71
N GLY A 106 3.32 11.72 9.01
CA GLY A 106 2.09 11.68 9.81
C GLY A 106 0.89 11.11 9.06
N ARG A 107 1.00 10.89 7.75
CA ARG A 107 -0.04 10.34 6.89
C ARG A 107 0.35 9.00 6.29
N THR A 108 1.45 8.41 6.74
CA THR A 108 1.98 7.12 6.29
C THR A 108 1.99 6.15 7.46
N PHE A 109 1.53 4.92 7.23
CA PHE A 109 1.33 3.93 8.28
C PHE A 109 1.77 2.55 7.81
N ALA A 110 2.38 1.76 8.72
CA ALA A 110 2.74 0.37 8.48
C ALA A 110 1.87 -0.52 9.36
N HIS A 111 1.38 -1.62 8.80
CA HIS A 111 0.44 -2.52 9.47
C HIS A 111 0.82 -3.99 9.27
N ASP A 112 0.32 -4.84 10.15
CA ASP A 112 0.51 -6.28 10.06
C ASP A 112 -0.60 -6.95 9.24
N SER A 113 -1.74 -6.29 9.05
CA SER A 113 -2.88 -6.83 8.31
C SER A 113 -3.62 -5.75 7.56
N VAL A 114 -4.37 -6.16 6.53
CA VAL A 114 -5.25 -5.26 5.78
C VAL A 114 -6.36 -4.72 6.67
N GLU A 115 -6.86 -5.51 7.61
CA GLU A 115 -7.88 -5.05 8.55
C GLU A 115 -7.41 -3.84 9.37
N GLN A 116 -6.18 -3.91 9.87
CA GLN A 116 -5.59 -2.79 10.60
C GLN A 116 -5.47 -1.54 9.72
N ALA A 117 -5.07 -1.73 8.46
CA ALA A 117 -4.94 -0.63 7.51
C ALA A 117 -6.30 0.02 7.23
N LEU A 118 -7.34 -0.77 7.02
CA LEU A 118 -8.68 -0.25 6.76
C LEU A 118 -9.21 0.53 7.96
N THR A 119 -9.03 0.02 9.16
CA THR A 119 -9.44 0.70 10.39
C THR A 119 -8.70 2.02 10.55
N ARG A 120 -7.39 2.02 10.34
CA ARG A 120 -6.57 3.23 10.46
C ARG A 120 -6.94 4.26 9.39
N ALA A 121 -7.36 3.79 8.22
CA ALA A 121 -7.80 4.67 7.13
C ALA A 121 -9.21 5.25 7.37
N GLY A 122 -9.84 4.94 8.48
CA GLY A 122 -11.12 5.50 8.88
C GLY A 122 -12.34 4.72 8.44
N ALA A 123 -12.16 3.49 7.93
CA ALA A 123 -13.30 2.64 7.59
C ALA A 123 -14.00 2.15 8.86
N ASP A 124 -15.33 2.26 8.91
CA ASP A 124 -16.09 1.63 9.99
C ASP A 124 -16.14 0.11 9.78
N ALA A 125 -16.66 -0.63 10.76
CA ALA A 125 -16.67 -2.09 10.71
C ALA A 125 -17.41 -2.64 9.47
N SER A 126 -18.51 -1.99 9.07
CA SER A 126 -19.28 -2.40 7.91
C SER A 126 -18.52 -2.17 6.60
N GLU A 127 -17.96 -0.99 6.43
CA GLU A 127 -17.15 -0.64 5.26
C GLU A 127 -15.91 -1.55 5.17
N ALA A 128 -15.20 -1.72 6.28
CA ALA A 128 -14.01 -2.56 6.33
C ALA A 128 -14.31 -4.00 5.93
N GLY A 129 -15.42 -4.56 6.41
CA GLY A 129 -15.83 -5.91 6.05
C GLY A 129 -16.11 -6.07 4.56
N LEU A 130 -16.82 -5.12 3.95
CA LEU A 130 -17.13 -5.15 2.53
C LEU A 130 -15.88 -4.99 1.68
N VAL A 131 -15.03 -4.04 2.01
CA VAL A 131 -13.79 -3.78 1.26
C VAL A 131 -12.86 -4.99 1.36
N LEU A 132 -12.72 -5.57 2.55
CA LEU A 132 -11.88 -6.75 2.75
C LEU A 132 -12.36 -7.95 1.93
N ALA A 133 -13.67 -8.18 1.89
CA ALA A 133 -14.25 -9.26 1.09
C ALA A 133 -13.93 -9.08 -0.40
N ARG A 134 -14.10 -7.88 -0.92
CA ARG A 134 -13.78 -7.57 -2.32
C ARG A 134 -12.29 -7.67 -2.60
N ALA A 135 -11.45 -7.25 -1.66
CA ALA A 135 -10.00 -7.36 -1.81
C ALA A 135 -9.56 -8.82 -1.90
N ARG A 136 -10.18 -9.71 -1.12
CA ARG A 136 -9.92 -11.15 -1.20
C ARG A 136 -10.35 -11.72 -2.55
N GLU A 137 -11.53 -11.37 -3.03
CA GLU A 137 -12.02 -11.82 -4.35
C GLU A 137 -11.09 -11.40 -5.48
N ARG A 138 -10.50 -10.21 -5.38
CA ARG A 138 -9.62 -9.67 -6.43
C ARG A 138 -8.16 -10.07 -6.26
N GLY A 139 -7.85 -10.89 -5.26
CA GLY A 139 -6.51 -11.43 -5.06
C GLY A 139 -5.53 -10.49 -4.35
N PHE A 140 -5.99 -9.38 -3.79
CA PHE A 140 -5.11 -8.47 -3.05
C PHE A 140 -4.74 -9.02 -1.68
N VAL A 141 -5.60 -9.84 -1.09
CA VAL A 141 -5.39 -10.42 0.24
C VAL A 141 -5.47 -11.93 0.15
N THR A 142 -4.54 -12.62 0.80
CA THR A 142 -4.58 -14.09 0.84
C THR A 142 -5.75 -14.58 1.70
N ALA A 143 -6.37 -15.67 1.29
CA ALA A 143 -7.60 -16.16 1.91
C ALA A 143 -7.41 -16.79 3.31
N THR A 144 -6.18 -17.06 3.70
CA THR A 144 -5.86 -17.84 4.91
C THR A 144 -5.39 -17.00 6.08
N THR A 145 -5.61 -15.74 6.07
CA THR A 145 -5.19 -14.90 7.19
C THR A 145 -6.33 -14.59 8.16
#